data_e20ed9df8a415eb9d6bfcb6a7255490f
#
_entry.id   e20ed9df8a415eb9d6bfcb6a7255490f
#
_cell.length_a   1.000
_cell.length_b   1.000
_cell.length_c   1.000
_cell.angle_alpha   90.00
_cell.angle_beta   90.00
_cell.angle_gamma   90.00
#
_symmetry.space_group_name_H-M   'P 1'
#
loop_
_entity.id
_entity.type
_entity.pdbx_description
1 polymer ?
#
loop_
_entity_poly.entity_id
_entity_poly.type
_entity_poly.pdbx_seq_one_letter_code
_entity_poly.pdbx_strand_id
1 'polypeptide(L)'
;MNRQNWFAGKRWGVFTHYLPVPAGDGTGAYCSSEEWNQRVDQFDVELLAKNLHEVGADYFCITIGQNSGHYCSPNPVYDELVGIFPSKCSRRDLILDIANALEPYGIDLWVYLPSGAPCAEPQAMERLEWIIDATGHRLASFQRKWESIIREWSVRWGTKVKGWWIDGCYFPDDMYNFPDEPNFASLAAALRAGNPDAVVGFNRGLEYPFLIQSDSDDYTAGEVGEQLPIPSKRDLENLGGKKLHVLSYLGRTWSDGLPRFPDELAVGYTKLIVEKGGVITWDAPLEYGGGIPEAYMRQMKKINEALK
;
A
#
# COMPACT_ATOMS: atom_id res chain seq x y z
N MET A 1 -18.95 8.82 -9.77
CA MET A 1 -18.02 8.58 -10.92
C MET A 1 -17.68 7.09 -10.96
N ASN A 2 -17.41 6.52 -12.12
CA ASN A 2 -16.95 5.11 -12.15
C ASN A 2 -15.47 5.09 -11.75
N ARG A 3 -15.13 4.49 -10.59
CA ARG A 3 -13.76 4.38 -10.06
C ARG A 3 -12.78 3.71 -11.03
N GLN A 4 -13.29 2.85 -11.92
CA GLN A 4 -12.47 2.26 -13.00
C GLN A 4 -11.87 3.32 -13.94
N ASN A 5 -12.45 4.52 -14.01
CA ASN A 5 -11.90 5.62 -14.81
C ASN A 5 -10.56 6.12 -14.28
N TRP A 6 -10.24 5.88 -12.98
CA TRP A 6 -8.93 6.23 -12.45
C TRP A 6 -7.79 5.53 -13.19
N PHE A 7 -8.02 4.30 -13.64
CA PHE A 7 -7.00 3.52 -14.36
C PHE A 7 -6.79 3.96 -15.82
N ALA A 8 -7.63 4.86 -16.34
CA ALA A 8 -7.50 5.32 -17.73
C ALA A 8 -6.17 6.06 -17.93
N GLY A 9 -5.33 5.55 -18.83
CA GLY A 9 -4.01 6.10 -19.12
C GLY A 9 -2.92 5.74 -18.09
N LYS A 10 -3.23 5.06 -16.99
CA LYS A 10 -2.22 4.56 -16.04
C LYS A 10 -1.63 3.24 -16.55
N ARG A 11 -0.32 3.10 -16.41
CA ARG A 11 0.45 1.94 -16.90
C ARG A 11 1.24 1.28 -15.79
N TRP A 12 1.98 2.07 -15.00
CA TRP A 12 2.80 1.58 -13.92
C TRP A 12 3.03 2.61 -12.82
N GLY A 13 3.35 2.11 -11.63
CA GLY A 13 3.66 2.92 -10.47
C GLY A 13 4.85 2.39 -9.67
N VAL A 14 5.26 3.15 -8.68
CA VAL A 14 6.30 2.79 -7.73
C VAL A 14 5.68 2.58 -6.36
N PHE A 15 6.12 1.55 -5.65
CA PHE A 15 5.79 1.30 -4.25
C PHE A 15 7.03 1.37 -3.39
N THR A 16 6.88 1.74 -2.12
CA THR A 16 7.96 1.60 -1.14
C THR A 16 7.43 1.24 0.24
N HIS A 17 8.16 0.34 0.91
CA HIS A 17 7.98 0.09 2.32
C HIS A 17 8.79 1.11 3.12
N TYR A 18 8.15 2.20 3.53
CA TYR A 18 8.75 3.21 4.42
C TYR A 18 8.43 2.83 5.88
N LEU A 19 9.34 2.11 6.51
CA LEU A 19 9.16 1.49 7.82
C LEU A 19 10.36 1.78 8.73
N PRO A 20 10.19 1.73 10.07
CA PRO A 20 11.30 1.87 11.03
C PRO A 20 12.41 0.84 10.81
N VAL A 21 12.00 -0.35 10.39
CA VAL A 21 12.87 -1.49 10.08
C VAL A 21 12.49 -2.06 8.72
N PRO A 22 13.39 -2.77 8.02
CA PRO A 22 13.09 -3.39 6.73
C PRO A 22 11.83 -4.25 6.76
N ALA A 23 11.10 -4.27 5.65
CA ALA A 23 9.92 -5.11 5.50
C ALA A 23 10.29 -6.59 5.70
N GLY A 24 9.48 -7.33 6.47
CA GLY A 24 9.64 -8.76 6.68
C GLY A 24 10.53 -9.17 7.86
N ASP A 25 11.18 -8.23 8.55
CA ASP A 25 11.95 -8.58 9.74
C ASP A 25 11.09 -8.80 10.99
N GLY A 26 9.82 -8.37 11.00
CA GLY A 26 8.82 -8.63 12.05
C GLY A 26 9.15 -8.10 13.44
N THR A 27 10.38 -7.65 13.65
CA THR A 27 10.87 -7.32 14.99
C THR A 27 10.53 -5.91 15.43
N GLY A 28 10.15 -5.00 14.56
CA GLY A 28 9.61 -3.64 14.80
C GLY A 28 9.94 -2.89 16.09
N ALA A 29 10.65 -3.59 16.97
CA ALA A 29 10.76 -3.31 18.39
C ALA A 29 11.79 -2.23 18.75
N TYR A 30 12.59 -1.77 17.81
CA TYR A 30 13.82 -1.05 18.16
C TYR A 30 13.87 0.41 17.70
N CYS A 31 12.77 0.96 17.23
CA CYS A 31 12.67 2.37 16.91
C CYS A 31 11.83 3.08 17.99
N SER A 32 12.40 4.06 18.66
CA SER A 32 11.62 4.92 19.55
C SER A 32 10.75 5.87 18.74
N SER A 33 9.69 6.39 19.35
CA SER A 33 8.83 7.41 18.73
C SER A 33 9.63 8.66 18.31
N GLU A 34 10.66 9.03 19.06
CA GLU A 34 11.48 10.19 18.73
C GLU A 34 12.40 9.92 17.52
N GLU A 35 13.06 8.76 17.46
CA GLU A 35 13.84 8.35 16.28
C GLU A 35 12.97 8.26 15.03
N TRP A 36 11.75 7.75 15.16
CA TRP A 36 10.78 7.72 14.07
C TRP A 36 10.41 9.12 13.59
N ASN A 37 10.08 10.03 14.52
CA ASN A 37 9.80 11.42 14.18
C ASN A 37 10.98 12.11 13.48
N GLN A 38 12.22 11.94 13.98
CA GLN A 38 13.41 12.51 13.35
C GLN A 38 13.59 11.99 11.91
N ARG A 39 13.34 10.70 11.68
CA ARG A 39 13.41 10.12 10.34
C ARG A 39 12.31 10.68 9.42
N VAL A 40 11.09 10.79 9.90
CA VAL A 40 9.97 11.35 9.14
C VAL A 40 10.18 12.84 8.85
N ASP A 41 10.70 13.61 9.81
CA ASP A 41 10.97 15.04 9.67
C ASP A 41 12.08 15.34 8.62
N GLN A 42 13.05 14.42 8.46
CA GLN A 42 14.15 14.54 7.48
C GLN A 42 13.78 14.08 6.07
N PHE A 43 12.58 13.56 5.86
CA PHE A 43 12.15 13.08 4.55
C PHE A 43 11.94 14.23 3.57
N ASP A 44 12.67 14.22 2.46
CA ASP A 44 12.59 15.22 1.37
C ASP A 44 11.54 14.78 0.33
N VAL A 45 10.33 15.32 0.47
CA VAL A 45 9.20 15.01 -0.41
C VAL A 45 9.40 15.56 -1.83
N GLU A 46 10.13 16.68 -1.97
CA GLU A 46 10.41 17.29 -3.28
C GLU A 46 11.40 16.43 -4.08
N LEU A 47 12.42 15.89 -3.41
CA LEU A 47 13.37 14.96 -4.02
C LEU A 47 12.62 13.70 -4.51
N LEU A 48 11.74 13.12 -3.69
CA LEU A 48 10.93 11.97 -4.08
C LEU A 48 10.06 12.30 -5.31
N ALA A 49 9.31 13.40 -5.26
CA ALA A 49 8.43 13.80 -6.36
C ALA A 49 9.19 14.02 -7.68
N LYS A 50 10.35 14.67 -7.60
CA LYS A 50 11.25 14.84 -8.75
C LYS A 50 11.74 13.50 -9.30
N ASN A 51 12.17 12.57 -8.43
CA ASN A 51 12.63 11.25 -8.86
C ASN A 51 11.50 10.47 -9.56
N LEU A 52 10.30 10.45 -8.99
CA LEU A 52 9.13 9.78 -9.57
C LEU A 52 8.72 10.36 -10.92
N HIS A 53 8.76 11.69 -11.05
CA HIS A 53 8.54 12.37 -12.31
C HIS A 53 9.60 12.01 -13.36
N GLU A 54 10.87 12.00 -12.97
CA GLU A 54 11.99 11.69 -13.86
C GLU A 54 11.94 10.26 -14.40
N VAL A 55 11.49 9.30 -13.59
CA VAL A 55 11.28 7.92 -14.05
C VAL A 55 9.95 7.71 -14.79
N GLY A 56 9.04 8.69 -14.74
CA GLY A 56 7.75 8.66 -15.44
C GLY A 56 6.74 7.70 -14.83
N ALA A 57 6.73 7.56 -13.50
CA ALA A 57 5.71 6.83 -12.79
C ALA A 57 4.35 7.55 -12.87
N ASP A 58 3.27 6.80 -13.12
CA ASP A 58 1.93 7.36 -13.19
C ASP A 58 1.30 7.55 -11.79
N TYR A 59 1.78 6.80 -10.79
CA TYR A 59 1.36 6.88 -9.39
C TYR A 59 2.44 6.35 -8.44
N PHE A 60 2.33 6.71 -7.19
CA PHE A 60 3.21 6.24 -6.11
C PHE A 60 2.38 5.63 -4.98
N CYS A 61 2.86 4.54 -4.39
CA CYS A 61 2.28 3.90 -3.22
C CYS A 61 3.30 3.85 -2.09
N ILE A 62 2.88 4.16 -0.86
CA ILE A 62 3.75 4.13 0.32
C ILE A 62 3.03 3.48 1.50
N THR A 63 3.77 2.75 2.34
CA THR A 63 3.23 2.29 3.60
C THR A 63 2.94 3.46 4.56
N ILE A 64 1.73 3.53 5.11
CA ILE A 64 1.45 4.42 6.25
C ILE A 64 2.22 3.91 7.46
N GLY A 65 2.25 2.63 7.64
CA GLY A 65 2.94 1.86 8.66
C GLY A 65 2.62 0.38 8.53
N GLN A 66 3.17 -0.45 9.42
CA GLN A 66 2.97 -1.89 9.41
C GLN A 66 3.10 -2.46 10.84
N ASN A 67 3.69 -3.63 10.97
CA ASN A 67 3.74 -4.47 12.17
C ASN A 67 4.29 -3.79 13.43
N SER A 68 5.17 -2.80 13.31
CA SER A 68 5.77 -2.09 14.46
C SER A 68 4.82 -1.16 15.19
N GLY A 69 3.68 -0.81 14.59
CA GLY A 69 2.76 0.20 15.11
C GLY A 69 3.22 1.64 14.95
N HIS A 70 4.36 1.88 14.26
CA HIS A 70 4.77 3.21 13.86
C HIS A 70 4.10 3.59 12.54
N TYR A 71 3.53 4.79 12.52
CA TYR A 71 2.83 5.33 11.35
C TYR A 71 3.41 6.68 10.95
N CYS A 72 3.56 6.94 9.66
CA CYS A 72 4.15 8.18 9.14
C CYS A 72 3.13 9.34 8.96
N SER A 73 2.03 9.27 9.69
CA SER A 73 1.01 10.33 9.77
C SER A 73 0.34 10.31 11.14
N PRO A 74 -0.07 11.46 11.68
CA PRO A 74 -0.82 11.53 12.94
C PRO A 74 -2.16 10.79 12.84
N ASN A 75 -2.59 10.19 13.96
CA ASN A 75 -3.92 9.62 14.09
C ASN A 75 -4.40 9.68 15.56
N PRO A 76 -5.15 10.70 15.96
CA PRO A 76 -5.61 10.84 17.34
C PRO A 76 -6.57 9.73 17.76
N VAL A 77 -7.31 9.10 16.83
CA VAL A 77 -8.18 7.96 17.12
C VAL A 77 -7.34 6.72 17.48
N TYR A 78 -6.25 6.48 16.76
CA TYR A 78 -5.31 5.41 17.11
C TYR A 78 -4.69 5.67 18.49
N ASP A 79 -4.19 6.87 18.74
CA ASP A 79 -3.58 7.25 20.04
C ASP A 79 -4.54 7.06 21.21
N GLU A 80 -5.81 7.46 21.05
CA GLU A 80 -6.86 7.29 22.06
C GLU A 80 -7.15 5.81 22.33
N LEU A 81 -7.36 5.02 21.28
CA LEU A 81 -7.72 3.60 21.40
C LEU A 81 -6.59 2.76 21.97
N VAL A 82 -5.35 3.00 21.53
CA VAL A 82 -4.19 2.18 21.90
C VAL A 82 -3.55 2.64 23.21
N GLY A 83 -3.54 3.96 23.46
CA GLY A 83 -3.02 4.54 24.71
C GLY A 83 -1.49 4.39 24.89
N ILE A 84 -0.72 4.34 23.80
CA ILE A 84 0.75 4.34 23.83
C ILE A 84 1.26 5.77 23.91
N PHE A 85 2.14 6.03 24.86
CA PHE A 85 2.77 7.33 25.03
C PHE A 85 4.29 7.21 25.23
N PRO A 86 5.12 8.00 24.51
CA PRO A 86 4.73 8.91 23.42
C PRO A 86 4.12 8.18 22.22
N SER A 87 3.29 8.88 21.44
CA SER A 87 2.64 8.31 20.26
C SER A 87 3.64 7.69 19.29
N LYS A 88 3.28 6.55 18.70
CA LYS A 88 4.01 5.94 17.60
C LYS A 88 3.62 6.48 16.22
N CYS A 89 2.54 7.26 16.14
CA CYS A 89 2.24 8.06 14.97
C CYS A 89 3.20 9.26 14.89
N SER A 90 3.69 9.58 13.70
CA SER A 90 4.55 10.76 13.54
C SER A 90 3.79 12.07 13.79
N ARG A 91 4.51 13.09 14.25
CA ARG A 91 3.98 14.45 14.38
C ARG A 91 3.72 15.10 13.03
N ARG A 92 4.60 14.85 12.06
CA ARG A 92 4.48 15.27 10.67
C ARG A 92 3.53 14.36 9.92
N ASP A 93 2.62 14.93 9.13
CA ASP A 93 1.78 14.17 8.19
C ASP A 93 2.53 13.97 6.87
N LEU A 94 3.41 12.97 6.82
CA LEU A 94 4.22 12.70 5.66
C LEU A 94 3.38 12.31 4.43
N ILE A 95 2.25 11.65 4.64
CA ILE A 95 1.34 11.26 3.55
C ILE A 95 0.76 12.49 2.87
N LEU A 96 0.31 13.46 3.64
CA LEU A 96 -0.23 14.72 3.09
C LEU A 96 0.86 15.53 2.38
N ASP A 97 2.06 15.59 2.96
CA ASP A 97 3.19 16.30 2.35
C ASP A 97 3.61 15.68 1.02
N ILE A 98 3.71 14.34 0.95
CA ILE A 98 3.98 13.62 -0.31
C ILE A 98 2.89 13.91 -1.33
N ALA A 99 1.61 13.82 -0.95
CA ALA A 99 0.51 14.09 -1.87
C ALA A 99 0.58 15.49 -2.48
N ASN A 100 0.93 16.49 -1.66
CA ASN A 100 1.10 17.87 -2.11
C ASN A 100 2.30 18.03 -3.05
N ALA A 101 3.43 17.37 -2.78
CA ALA A 101 4.62 17.41 -3.63
C ALA A 101 4.42 16.70 -4.97
N LEU A 102 3.58 15.66 -5.03
CA LEU A 102 3.27 14.91 -6.25
C LEU A 102 2.26 15.63 -7.16
N GLU A 103 1.38 16.46 -6.60
CA GLU A 103 0.28 17.13 -7.34
C GLU A 103 0.76 17.95 -8.55
N PRO A 104 1.84 18.77 -8.48
CA PRO A 104 2.34 19.53 -9.62
C PRO A 104 2.82 18.67 -10.79
N TYR A 105 3.19 17.42 -10.53
CA TYR A 105 3.65 16.46 -11.52
C TYR A 105 2.53 15.57 -12.08
N GLY A 106 1.30 15.67 -11.55
CA GLY A 106 0.18 14.82 -11.94
C GLY A 106 0.35 13.35 -11.56
N ILE A 107 1.18 13.08 -10.54
CA ILE A 107 1.42 11.73 -10.00
C ILE A 107 0.44 11.52 -8.86
N ASP A 108 -0.35 10.45 -8.93
CA ASP A 108 -1.34 10.13 -7.91
C ASP A 108 -0.72 9.38 -6.73
N LEU A 109 -1.21 9.64 -5.51
CA LEU A 109 -0.78 8.93 -4.31
C LEU A 109 -1.73 7.80 -3.96
N TRP A 110 -1.17 6.61 -3.75
CA TRP A 110 -1.79 5.48 -3.08
C TRP A 110 -1.12 5.23 -1.74
N VAL A 111 -1.84 4.59 -0.84
CA VAL A 111 -1.31 4.19 0.47
C VAL A 111 -1.55 2.72 0.74
N TYR A 112 -0.60 2.11 1.43
CA TYR A 112 -0.66 0.75 1.92
C TYR A 112 -0.95 0.75 3.42
N LEU A 113 -1.80 -0.16 3.85
CA LEU A 113 -2.05 -0.43 5.27
C LEU A 113 -2.39 -1.91 5.46
N PRO A 114 -1.92 -2.58 6.54
CA PRO A 114 -2.42 -3.90 6.90
C PRO A 114 -3.90 -3.87 7.30
N SER A 115 -4.61 -4.95 6.99
CA SER A 115 -5.98 -5.17 7.45
C SER A 115 -6.08 -5.50 8.94
N GLY A 116 -4.96 -5.94 9.54
CA GLY A 116 -4.83 -6.29 10.95
C GLY A 116 -4.12 -5.22 11.79
N ALA A 117 -4.18 -5.35 13.11
CA ALA A 117 -3.40 -4.54 14.03
C ALA A 117 -1.90 -4.81 13.89
N PRO A 118 -1.03 -3.87 14.35
CA PRO A 118 0.41 -4.07 14.30
C PRO A 118 0.85 -5.24 15.19
N CYS A 119 1.21 -6.35 14.56
CA CYS A 119 1.46 -7.63 15.24
C CYS A 119 2.76 -7.66 16.08
N ALA A 120 3.66 -6.68 15.93
CA ALA A 120 4.84 -6.52 16.77
C ALA A 120 4.65 -5.48 17.90
N GLU A 121 3.41 -5.00 18.11
CA GLU A 121 3.07 -4.07 19.19
C GLU A 121 1.99 -4.67 20.10
N PRO A 122 2.40 -5.37 21.18
CA PRO A 122 1.46 -6.10 22.03
C PRO A 122 0.36 -5.24 22.66
N GLN A 123 0.67 -3.99 23.05
CA GLN A 123 -0.34 -3.10 23.63
C GLN A 123 -1.40 -2.69 22.60
N ALA A 124 -0.98 -2.44 21.36
CA ALA A 124 -1.94 -2.15 20.30
C ALA A 124 -2.81 -3.37 19.98
N MET A 125 -2.24 -4.55 19.93
CA MET A 125 -3.00 -5.79 19.71
C MET A 125 -4.05 -5.99 20.80
N GLU A 126 -3.66 -5.88 22.09
CA GLU A 126 -4.58 -6.03 23.21
C GLU A 126 -5.70 -4.98 23.18
N ARG A 127 -5.36 -3.70 23.03
CA ARG A 127 -6.31 -2.59 23.08
C ARG A 127 -7.26 -2.58 21.90
N LEU A 128 -6.77 -2.99 20.73
CA LEU A 128 -7.59 -3.12 19.52
C LEU A 128 -8.37 -4.44 19.49
N GLU A 129 -8.12 -5.36 20.42
CA GLU A 129 -8.72 -6.71 20.47
C GLU A 129 -8.37 -7.56 19.23
N TRP A 130 -7.10 -7.44 18.79
CA TRP A 130 -6.56 -8.22 17.69
C TRP A 130 -6.00 -9.56 18.15
N ILE A 131 -6.33 -10.64 17.46
CA ILE A 131 -5.79 -11.97 17.69
C ILE A 131 -5.08 -12.43 16.42
N ILE A 132 -3.79 -12.77 16.49
CA ILE A 132 -2.98 -13.14 15.31
C ILE A 132 -3.51 -14.41 14.64
N ASP A 133 -3.89 -15.40 15.42
CA ASP A 133 -4.45 -16.67 14.93
C ASP A 133 -5.97 -16.66 15.15
N ALA A 134 -6.65 -15.89 14.31
CA ALA A 134 -8.09 -15.68 14.43
C ALA A 134 -8.91 -16.77 13.73
N THR A 135 -8.30 -17.90 13.36
CA THR A 135 -8.98 -18.97 12.61
C THR A 135 -10.29 -19.38 13.31
N GLY A 136 -11.41 -19.19 12.61
CA GLY A 136 -12.74 -19.46 13.13
C GLY A 136 -13.32 -18.39 14.08
N HIS A 137 -12.66 -17.24 14.24
CA HIS A 137 -13.12 -16.16 15.10
C HIS A 137 -13.37 -14.86 14.32
N ARG A 138 -14.61 -14.44 14.27
CA ARG A 138 -14.97 -13.13 13.73
C ARG A 138 -14.49 -12.01 14.68
N LEU A 139 -13.55 -11.19 14.23
CA LEU A 139 -12.99 -10.07 15.02
C LEU A 139 -13.78 -8.77 14.81
N ALA A 140 -15.10 -8.80 15.01
CA ALA A 140 -15.97 -7.66 14.74
C ALA A 140 -15.62 -6.41 15.58
N SER A 141 -15.24 -6.57 16.85
CA SER A 141 -14.84 -5.46 17.72
C SER A 141 -13.55 -4.81 17.21
N PHE A 142 -12.55 -5.62 16.89
CA PHE A 142 -11.31 -5.15 16.27
C PHE A 142 -11.60 -4.38 14.98
N GLN A 143 -12.36 -4.98 14.07
CA GLN A 143 -12.63 -4.38 12.76
C GLN A 143 -13.29 -3.00 12.89
N ARG A 144 -14.28 -2.83 13.80
CA ARG A 144 -14.90 -1.51 14.05
C ARG A 144 -13.90 -0.46 14.54
N LYS A 145 -12.99 -0.84 15.45
CA LYS A 145 -11.93 0.04 15.93
C LYS A 145 -10.97 0.41 14.80
N TRP A 146 -10.57 -0.59 14.00
CA TRP A 146 -9.66 -0.39 12.88
C TRP A 146 -10.27 0.49 11.78
N GLU A 147 -11.53 0.29 11.45
CA GLU A 147 -12.29 1.14 10.53
C GLU A 147 -12.40 2.58 11.03
N SER A 148 -12.49 2.83 12.34
CA SER A 148 -12.50 4.19 12.88
C SER A 148 -11.15 4.90 12.71
N ILE A 149 -10.05 4.17 12.91
CA ILE A 149 -8.68 4.65 12.67
C ILE A 149 -8.47 4.97 11.18
N ILE A 150 -8.87 4.04 10.31
CA ILE A 150 -8.78 4.21 8.84
C ILE A 150 -9.61 5.42 8.39
N ARG A 151 -10.82 5.58 8.91
CA ARG A 151 -11.71 6.70 8.58
C ARG A 151 -11.10 8.05 8.95
N GLU A 152 -10.38 8.13 10.07
CA GLU A 152 -9.67 9.35 10.46
C GLU A 152 -8.64 9.74 9.40
N TRP A 153 -7.75 8.82 9.00
CA TRP A 153 -6.79 9.08 7.93
C TRP A 153 -7.47 9.41 6.60
N SER A 154 -8.47 8.64 6.21
CA SER A 154 -9.18 8.85 4.94
C SER A 154 -9.80 10.25 4.87
N VAL A 155 -10.47 10.70 5.93
CA VAL A 155 -11.08 12.04 6.00
C VAL A 155 -10.01 13.14 6.05
N ARG A 156 -8.93 12.93 6.79
CA ARG A 156 -7.80 13.86 6.90
C ARG A 156 -7.16 14.17 5.54
N TRP A 157 -6.93 13.14 4.72
CA TRP A 157 -6.29 13.33 3.41
C TRP A 157 -7.27 13.65 2.29
N GLY A 158 -8.55 13.33 2.47
CA GLY A 158 -9.61 13.61 1.51
C GLY A 158 -9.24 13.09 0.11
N THR A 159 -9.46 13.91 -0.90
CA THR A 159 -9.20 13.56 -2.30
C THR A 159 -7.72 13.51 -2.70
N LYS A 160 -6.78 13.78 -1.78
CA LYS A 160 -5.34 13.69 -2.04
C LYS A 160 -4.87 12.24 -2.18
N VAL A 161 -5.44 11.31 -1.42
CA VAL A 161 -5.20 9.87 -1.58
C VAL A 161 -6.19 9.30 -2.58
N LYS A 162 -5.67 8.66 -3.63
CA LYS A 162 -6.44 8.13 -4.77
C LYS A 162 -6.68 6.64 -4.70
N GLY A 163 -5.88 5.91 -3.92
CA GLY A 163 -6.01 4.47 -3.81
C GLY A 163 -5.49 3.90 -2.50
N TRP A 164 -6.00 2.72 -2.16
CA TRP A 164 -5.63 1.95 -0.98
C TRP A 164 -5.29 0.53 -1.36
N TRP A 165 -4.12 0.07 -0.98
CA TRP A 165 -3.70 -1.32 -1.06
C TRP A 165 -3.69 -1.90 0.35
N ILE A 166 -4.62 -2.82 0.62
CA ILE A 166 -4.82 -3.38 1.97
C ILE A 166 -4.25 -4.78 2.03
N ASP A 167 -3.24 -4.92 2.88
CA ASP A 167 -2.54 -6.19 3.08
C ASP A 167 -3.20 -7.07 4.15
N GLY A 168 -2.84 -8.35 4.16
CA GLY A 168 -3.19 -9.24 5.26
C GLY A 168 -4.63 -9.75 5.26
N CYS A 169 -5.38 -9.62 4.17
CA CYS A 169 -6.73 -10.20 4.05
C CYS A 169 -6.66 -11.71 3.74
N TYR A 170 -5.79 -12.46 4.43
CA TYR A 170 -5.48 -13.86 4.11
C TYR A 170 -6.57 -14.84 4.55
N PHE A 171 -7.37 -14.47 5.53
CA PHE A 171 -8.45 -15.30 6.10
C PHE A 171 -9.80 -14.56 6.01
N PRO A 172 -10.28 -14.31 4.78
CA PRO A 172 -11.46 -13.45 4.60
C PRO A 172 -12.74 -14.03 5.21
N ASP A 173 -12.89 -15.34 5.18
CA ASP A 173 -14.09 -16.01 5.70
C ASP A 173 -14.15 -15.98 7.24
N ASP A 174 -13.02 -15.77 7.90
CA ASP A 174 -12.94 -15.60 9.36
C ASP A 174 -13.07 -14.13 9.79
N MET A 175 -12.75 -13.15 8.91
CA MET A 175 -12.68 -11.74 9.29
C MET A 175 -13.66 -10.81 8.56
N TYR A 176 -13.71 -10.87 7.24
CA TYR A 176 -14.32 -9.81 6.43
C TYR A 176 -15.50 -10.26 5.57
N ASN A 177 -15.59 -11.55 5.27
CA ASN A 177 -16.61 -12.08 4.33
C ASN A 177 -17.91 -12.44 5.06
N PHE A 178 -18.55 -11.43 5.68
CA PHE A 178 -19.82 -11.61 6.38
C PHE A 178 -20.93 -10.82 5.70
N PRO A 179 -22.20 -11.30 5.77
CA PRO A 179 -23.34 -10.59 5.18
C PRO A 179 -23.72 -9.31 5.96
N ASP A 180 -23.40 -9.26 7.24
CA ASP A 180 -23.65 -8.12 8.13
C ASP A 180 -22.34 -7.41 8.50
N GLU A 181 -22.42 -6.11 8.82
CA GLU A 181 -21.27 -5.30 9.23
C GLU A 181 -20.77 -5.66 10.65
N PRO A 182 -19.45 -5.58 10.89
CA PRO A 182 -18.42 -5.10 9.96
C PRO A 182 -18.02 -6.20 8.97
N ASN A 183 -17.68 -5.81 7.74
CA ASN A 183 -17.33 -6.70 6.64
C ASN A 183 -16.44 -5.97 5.60
N PHE A 184 -16.22 -6.54 4.41
CA PHE A 184 -15.48 -5.84 3.35
C PHE A 184 -16.15 -4.55 2.87
N ALA A 185 -17.48 -4.48 2.88
CA ALA A 185 -18.20 -3.27 2.45
C ALA A 185 -18.01 -2.12 3.45
N SER A 186 -18.10 -2.38 4.76
CA SER A 186 -17.84 -1.38 5.80
C SER A 186 -16.38 -0.93 5.84
N LEU A 187 -15.43 -1.86 5.63
CA LEU A 187 -14.00 -1.54 5.49
C LEU A 187 -13.76 -0.62 4.29
N ALA A 188 -14.31 -0.96 3.12
CA ALA A 188 -14.23 -0.12 1.93
C ALA A 188 -14.88 1.26 2.13
N ALA A 189 -15.97 1.33 2.90
CA ALA A 189 -16.61 2.60 3.25
C ALA A 189 -15.73 3.46 4.17
N ALA A 190 -14.98 2.86 5.10
CA ALA A 190 -14.00 3.58 5.92
C ALA A 190 -12.85 4.12 5.07
N LEU A 191 -12.28 3.29 4.17
CA LEU A 191 -11.21 3.68 3.24
C LEU A 191 -11.63 4.84 2.30
N ARG A 192 -12.90 4.90 1.92
CA ARG A 192 -13.47 5.92 1.02
C ARG A 192 -14.13 7.10 1.72
N ALA A 193 -14.05 7.19 3.04
CA ALA A 193 -14.78 8.22 3.80
C ALA A 193 -14.40 9.65 3.39
N GLY A 194 -13.13 9.91 3.08
CA GLY A 194 -12.65 11.22 2.61
C GLY A 194 -12.62 11.35 1.09
N ASN A 195 -12.61 10.22 0.35
CA ASN A 195 -12.59 10.21 -1.10
C ASN A 195 -13.44 9.05 -1.65
N PRO A 196 -14.72 9.30 -2.00
CA PRO A 196 -15.60 8.26 -2.55
C PRO A 196 -15.09 7.62 -3.85
N ASP A 197 -14.22 8.31 -4.58
CA ASP A 197 -13.64 7.85 -5.82
C ASP A 197 -12.30 7.09 -5.63
N ALA A 198 -11.80 6.96 -4.40
CA ALA A 198 -10.59 6.19 -4.11
C ALA A 198 -10.77 4.71 -4.49
N VAL A 199 -9.80 4.18 -5.25
CA VAL A 199 -9.77 2.77 -5.61
C VAL A 199 -9.21 1.93 -4.46
N VAL A 200 -9.76 0.74 -4.25
CA VAL A 200 -9.31 -0.17 -3.19
C VAL A 200 -9.04 -1.58 -3.72
N GLY A 201 -8.04 -2.24 -3.16
CA GLY A 201 -7.75 -3.65 -3.40
C GLY A 201 -7.36 -4.34 -2.11
N PHE A 202 -7.90 -5.54 -1.90
CA PHE A 202 -7.67 -6.35 -0.70
C PHE A 202 -6.78 -7.54 -1.03
N ASN A 203 -5.62 -7.63 -0.37
CA ASN A 203 -4.63 -8.66 -0.64
C ASN A 203 -4.93 -9.96 0.10
N ARG A 204 -5.18 -11.02 -0.66
CA ARG A 204 -5.33 -12.37 -0.15
C ARG A 204 -4.01 -13.15 -0.06
N GLY A 205 -2.90 -12.56 -0.46
CA GLY A 205 -1.58 -13.18 -0.46
C GLY A 205 -1.13 -13.73 -1.81
N LEU A 206 0.07 -14.25 -1.83
CA LEU A 206 0.81 -14.68 -3.03
C LEU A 206 0.14 -15.79 -3.84
N GLU A 207 -0.69 -16.63 -3.20
CA GLU A 207 -1.34 -17.76 -3.87
C GLU A 207 -2.45 -17.34 -4.84
N TYR A 208 -2.96 -16.11 -4.68
CA TYR A 208 -4.12 -15.61 -5.42
C TYR A 208 -3.89 -14.24 -6.06
N PRO A 209 -2.81 -14.05 -6.84
CA PRO A 209 -2.42 -12.72 -7.32
C PRO A 209 -3.46 -12.08 -8.25
N PHE A 210 -4.26 -12.87 -8.97
CA PHE A 210 -5.24 -12.39 -9.94
C PHE A 210 -6.70 -12.60 -9.47
N LEU A 211 -6.91 -12.57 -8.16
CA LEU A 211 -8.23 -12.73 -7.55
C LEU A 211 -8.83 -11.35 -7.17
N ILE A 212 -10.11 -11.20 -7.41
CA ILE A 212 -10.94 -10.17 -6.79
C ILE A 212 -11.51 -10.77 -5.51
N GLN A 213 -11.18 -10.18 -4.36
CA GLN A 213 -11.52 -10.73 -3.05
C GLN A 213 -12.97 -10.46 -2.66
N SER A 214 -13.49 -9.31 -3.05
CA SER A 214 -14.85 -8.87 -2.74
C SER A 214 -15.43 -7.96 -3.82
N ASP A 215 -16.74 -7.74 -3.80
CA ASP A 215 -17.41 -6.77 -4.69
C ASP A 215 -16.90 -5.33 -4.48
N SER A 216 -16.28 -5.06 -3.33
CA SER A 216 -15.74 -3.75 -2.97
C SER A 216 -14.37 -3.46 -3.58
N ASP A 217 -13.65 -4.49 -4.08
CA ASP A 217 -12.41 -4.29 -4.82
C ASP A 217 -12.65 -3.54 -6.14
N ASP A 218 -11.72 -2.68 -6.52
CA ASP A 218 -11.66 -2.05 -7.83
C ASP A 218 -10.58 -2.69 -8.72
N TYR A 219 -9.63 -3.41 -8.12
CA TYR A 219 -8.50 -4.05 -8.81
C TYR A 219 -7.98 -5.26 -8.03
N THR A 220 -7.25 -6.16 -8.69
CA THR A 220 -6.53 -7.24 -8.00
C THR A 220 -5.42 -6.65 -7.14
N ALA A 221 -5.26 -7.10 -5.90
CA ALA A 221 -4.10 -6.68 -5.08
C ALA A 221 -2.78 -7.07 -5.74
N GLY A 222 -2.74 -8.24 -6.40
CA GLY A 222 -1.74 -8.60 -7.38
C GLY A 222 -0.36 -8.90 -6.84
N GLU A 223 -0.22 -9.19 -5.54
CA GLU A 223 1.07 -9.54 -4.96
C GLU A 223 1.62 -10.83 -5.58
N VAL A 224 2.79 -10.76 -6.19
CA VAL A 224 3.42 -11.91 -6.87
C VAL A 224 4.80 -12.29 -6.30
N GLY A 225 5.31 -11.53 -5.34
CA GLY A 225 6.56 -11.85 -4.63
C GLY A 225 7.75 -12.04 -5.59
N GLU A 226 8.42 -13.19 -5.48
CA GLU A 226 9.60 -13.51 -6.28
C GLU A 226 9.28 -13.90 -7.72
N GLN A 227 8.10 -14.43 -7.96
CA GLN A 227 7.69 -14.93 -9.27
C GLN A 227 7.10 -13.80 -10.13
N LEU A 228 7.12 -13.99 -11.44
CA LEU A 228 6.46 -13.10 -12.40
C LEU A 228 5.43 -13.91 -13.21
N PRO A 229 4.29 -14.29 -12.61
CA PRO A 229 3.28 -15.10 -13.27
C PRO A 229 2.61 -14.33 -14.42
N ILE A 230 2.29 -15.06 -15.49
CA ILE A 230 1.59 -14.49 -16.63
C ILE A 230 0.08 -14.71 -16.45
N PRO A 231 -0.74 -13.64 -16.34
CA PRO A 231 -2.18 -13.78 -16.26
C PRO A 231 -2.74 -14.52 -17.48
N SER A 232 -3.47 -15.59 -17.24
CA SER A 232 -4.14 -16.35 -18.31
C SER A 232 -5.40 -15.62 -18.80
N LYS A 233 -5.96 -16.05 -19.93
CA LYS A 233 -7.25 -15.54 -20.42
C LYS A 233 -8.36 -15.73 -19.38
N ARG A 234 -8.37 -16.89 -18.70
CA ARG A 234 -9.34 -17.20 -17.66
C ARG A 234 -9.22 -16.27 -16.45
N ASP A 235 -7.97 -15.93 -16.04
CA ASP A 235 -7.76 -14.97 -14.94
C ASP A 235 -8.41 -13.62 -15.30
N LEU A 236 -8.17 -13.13 -16.51
CA LEU A 236 -8.75 -11.86 -16.97
C LEU A 236 -10.28 -11.88 -17.06
N GLU A 237 -10.86 -12.99 -17.52
CA GLU A 237 -12.32 -13.17 -17.57
C GLU A 237 -12.93 -13.19 -16.15
N ASN A 238 -12.25 -13.77 -15.18
CA ASN A 238 -12.70 -13.86 -13.80
C ASN A 238 -12.65 -12.51 -13.04
N LEU A 239 -12.01 -11.48 -13.58
CA LEU A 239 -11.97 -10.15 -12.94
C LEU A 239 -13.35 -9.45 -12.93
N GLY A 240 -14.31 -9.89 -13.72
CA GLY A 240 -15.65 -9.30 -13.73
C GLY A 240 -15.67 -7.80 -14.08
N GLY A 241 -14.72 -7.35 -14.92
CA GLY A 241 -14.58 -5.94 -15.29
C GLY A 241 -13.76 -5.09 -14.32
N LYS A 242 -13.23 -5.68 -13.26
CA LYS A 242 -12.26 -5.02 -12.36
C LYS A 242 -10.87 -4.96 -13.02
N LYS A 243 -10.01 -4.08 -12.52
CA LYS A 243 -8.68 -3.87 -13.11
C LYS A 243 -7.70 -4.97 -12.72
N LEU A 244 -6.97 -5.48 -13.70
CA LEU A 244 -5.75 -6.24 -13.43
C LEU A 244 -4.69 -5.29 -12.85
N HIS A 245 -4.19 -5.60 -11.68
CA HIS A 245 -3.02 -4.95 -11.09
C HIS A 245 -2.04 -6.02 -10.62
N VAL A 246 -0.76 -5.73 -10.70
CA VAL A 246 0.33 -6.59 -10.22
C VAL A 246 1.25 -5.77 -9.33
N LEU A 247 1.66 -6.35 -8.20
CA LEU A 247 2.67 -5.79 -7.30
C LEU A 247 3.83 -6.77 -7.14
N SER A 248 5.03 -6.34 -7.47
CA SER A 248 6.28 -7.07 -7.22
C SER A 248 7.39 -6.11 -6.83
N TYR A 249 8.54 -6.64 -6.44
CA TYR A 249 9.69 -5.84 -6.06
C TYR A 249 10.83 -5.96 -7.09
N LEU A 250 11.50 -4.83 -7.34
CA LEU A 250 12.70 -4.78 -8.17
C LEU A 250 13.95 -5.21 -7.41
N GLY A 251 13.97 -5.04 -6.09
CA GLY A 251 15.09 -5.36 -5.22
C GLY A 251 15.28 -6.85 -4.95
N ARG A 252 16.16 -7.15 -4.01
CA ARG A 252 16.35 -8.53 -3.50
C ARG A 252 15.11 -9.04 -2.79
N THR A 253 14.46 -8.16 -2.04
CA THR A 253 13.17 -8.34 -1.39
C THR A 253 12.45 -6.97 -1.31
N TRP A 254 11.36 -6.87 -0.58
CA TRP A 254 10.57 -5.65 -0.42
C TRP A 254 11.42 -4.49 0.09
N SER A 255 11.53 -3.43 -0.71
CA SER A 255 12.28 -2.20 -0.45
C SER A 255 13.73 -2.42 0.04
N ASP A 256 14.40 -3.47 -0.42
CA ASP A 256 15.78 -3.79 -0.01
C ASP A 256 16.62 -4.37 -1.13
N GLY A 257 17.94 -4.16 -1.01
CA GLY A 257 18.98 -4.73 -1.85
C GLY A 257 19.24 -3.93 -3.13
N LEU A 258 19.84 -4.59 -4.11
CA LEU A 258 20.07 -4.08 -5.46
C LEU A 258 19.01 -4.66 -6.42
N PRO A 259 18.78 -4.03 -7.60
CA PRO A 259 17.89 -4.57 -8.60
C PRO A 259 18.24 -6.03 -8.94
N ARG A 260 17.28 -6.94 -8.79
CA ARG A 260 17.44 -8.39 -8.99
C ARG A 260 17.22 -8.83 -10.43
N PHE A 261 16.48 -8.03 -11.20
CA PHE A 261 16.17 -8.36 -12.57
C PHE A 261 17.09 -7.65 -13.57
N PRO A 262 17.47 -8.33 -14.68
CA PRO A 262 17.97 -7.63 -15.86
C PRO A 262 16.90 -6.63 -16.34
N ASP A 263 17.35 -5.54 -16.94
CA ASP A 263 16.44 -4.47 -17.42
C ASP A 263 15.40 -5.02 -18.41
N GLU A 264 15.82 -5.94 -19.29
CA GLU A 264 14.96 -6.55 -20.31
C GLU A 264 13.79 -7.34 -19.70
N LEU A 265 14.01 -7.98 -18.55
CA LEU A 265 12.96 -8.73 -17.86
C LEU A 265 11.95 -7.79 -17.17
N ALA A 266 12.43 -6.78 -16.44
CA ALA A 266 11.56 -5.80 -15.81
C ALA A 266 10.73 -5.03 -16.85
N VAL A 267 11.36 -4.60 -17.94
CA VAL A 267 10.70 -3.95 -19.08
C VAL A 267 9.70 -4.88 -19.74
N GLY A 268 10.12 -6.11 -20.07
CA GLY A 268 9.28 -7.09 -20.79
C GLY A 268 8.03 -7.47 -19.99
N TYR A 269 8.19 -7.69 -18.68
CA TYR A 269 7.05 -8.02 -17.81
C TYR A 269 6.09 -6.83 -17.65
N THR A 270 6.63 -5.62 -17.50
CA THR A 270 5.79 -4.40 -17.43
C THR A 270 4.95 -4.25 -18.71
N LYS A 271 5.59 -4.38 -19.90
CA LYS A 271 4.88 -4.35 -21.19
C LYS A 271 3.78 -5.40 -21.27
N LEU A 272 4.09 -6.64 -20.88
CA LEU A 272 3.14 -7.74 -20.89
C LEU A 272 1.88 -7.43 -20.07
N ILE A 273 2.04 -6.91 -18.87
CA ILE A 273 0.91 -6.56 -18.01
C ILE A 273 0.10 -5.40 -18.62
N VAL A 274 0.76 -4.37 -19.13
CA VAL A 274 0.09 -3.23 -19.79
C VAL A 274 -0.65 -3.68 -21.05
N GLU A 275 -0.06 -4.53 -21.90
CA GLU A 275 -0.69 -5.09 -23.10
C GLU A 275 -1.92 -5.95 -22.77
N LYS A 276 -1.94 -6.59 -21.60
CA LYS A 276 -3.13 -7.29 -21.08
C LYS A 276 -4.19 -6.35 -20.50
N GLY A 277 -4.01 -5.04 -20.63
CA GLY A 277 -4.92 -4.03 -20.08
C GLY A 277 -4.76 -3.79 -18.58
N GLY A 278 -3.70 -4.31 -17.97
CA GLY A 278 -3.38 -4.16 -16.55
C GLY A 278 -2.55 -2.92 -16.24
N VAL A 279 -2.25 -2.76 -14.95
CA VAL A 279 -1.22 -1.86 -14.42
C VAL A 279 -0.28 -2.66 -13.52
N ILE A 280 0.96 -2.21 -13.39
CA ILE A 280 1.94 -2.85 -12.50
C ILE A 280 2.56 -1.84 -11.57
N THR A 281 2.77 -2.23 -10.32
CA THR A 281 3.50 -1.47 -9.31
C THR A 281 4.79 -2.21 -8.98
N TRP A 282 5.91 -1.49 -9.09
CA TRP A 282 7.22 -2.01 -8.71
C TRP A 282 7.66 -1.42 -7.38
N ASP A 283 7.86 -2.28 -6.39
CA ASP A 283 8.47 -1.87 -5.13
C ASP A 283 9.97 -1.61 -5.31
N ALA A 284 10.44 -0.52 -4.74
CA ALA A 284 11.83 -0.12 -4.70
C ALA A 284 12.15 0.56 -3.36
N PRO A 285 13.38 0.41 -2.84
CA PRO A 285 13.82 1.09 -1.65
C PRO A 285 13.92 2.60 -1.86
N LEU A 286 13.84 3.35 -0.76
CA LEU A 286 14.26 4.74 -0.69
C LEU A 286 15.56 4.86 0.11
N GLU A 287 16.37 5.83 -0.25
CA GLU A 287 17.45 6.32 0.59
C GLU A 287 16.86 6.97 1.85
N TYR A 288 17.67 7.15 2.89
CA TYR A 288 17.21 7.69 4.18
C TYR A 288 16.45 9.02 4.04
N GLY A 289 16.86 9.89 3.13
CA GLY A 289 16.20 11.18 2.85
C GLY A 289 15.05 11.14 1.85
N GLY A 290 14.57 9.98 1.42
CA GLY A 290 13.43 9.86 0.50
C GLY A 290 13.80 9.78 -0.99
N GLY A 291 15.09 9.87 -1.36
CA GLY A 291 15.56 9.68 -2.74
C GLY A 291 15.45 8.22 -3.20
N ILE A 292 15.25 8.00 -4.50
CA ILE A 292 15.30 6.66 -5.09
C ILE A 292 16.76 6.38 -5.50
N PRO A 293 17.38 5.24 -5.08
CA PRO A 293 18.74 4.92 -5.42
C PRO A 293 18.98 4.86 -6.95
N GLU A 294 20.14 5.35 -7.39
CA GLU A 294 20.51 5.53 -8.82
C GLU A 294 20.31 4.24 -9.67
N ALA A 295 20.61 3.07 -9.11
CA ALA A 295 20.44 1.81 -9.81
C ALA A 295 18.96 1.54 -10.20
N TYR A 296 18.03 1.89 -9.31
CA TYR A 296 16.59 1.78 -9.56
C TYR A 296 16.10 2.88 -10.51
N MET A 297 16.57 4.12 -10.32
CA MET A 297 16.27 5.22 -11.24
C MET A 297 16.59 4.86 -12.69
N ARG A 298 17.76 4.25 -12.92
CA ARG A 298 18.19 3.80 -14.25
C ARG A 298 17.30 2.72 -14.84
N GLN A 299 16.93 1.68 -14.05
CA GLN A 299 16.06 0.61 -14.52
C GLN A 299 14.64 1.12 -14.79
N MET A 300 14.08 1.95 -13.92
CA MET A 300 12.75 2.53 -14.06
C MET A 300 12.64 3.46 -15.28
N LYS A 301 13.68 4.23 -15.60
CA LYS A 301 13.74 5.04 -16.83
C LYS A 301 13.60 4.17 -18.06
N LYS A 302 14.27 3.00 -18.11
CA LYS A 302 14.13 2.05 -19.22
C LYS A 302 12.72 1.46 -19.33
N ILE A 303 12.06 1.20 -18.19
CA ILE A 303 10.65 0.78 -18.19
C ILE A 303 9.79 1.87 -18.86
N ASN A 304 9.92 3.11 -18.44
CA ASN A 304 9.15 4.22 -19.00
C ASN A 304 9.42 4.45 -20.49
N GLU A 305 10.68 4.41 -20.90
CA GLU A 305 11.07 4.57 -22.30
C GLU A 305 10.44 3.50 -23.20
N ALA A 306 10.34 2.28 -22.72
CA ALA A 306 9.77 1.15 -23.46
C ALA A 306 8.24 1.18 -23.56
N LEU A 307 7.56 2.03 -22.79
CA LEU A 307 6.10 2.22 -22.79
C LEU A 307 5.65 3.45 -23.61
N LYS A 308 6.60 4.25 -24.11
CA LYS A 308 6.31 5.37 -25.01
C LYS A 308 6.00 4.87 -26.42
#